data_6dd131d463e9af6771acc78afe464ca7
#
_entry.id   6dd131d463e9af6771acc78afe464ca7
#
_cell.length_a   1.000
_cell.length_b   1.000
_cell.length_c   1.000
_cell.angle_alpha   90.00
_cell.angle_beta   90.00
_cell.angle_gamma   90.00
#
_symmetry.space_group_name_H-M   'P 1'
#
loop_
_entity.id
_entity.type
_entity.pdbx_description
1 polymer ?
#
loop_
_entity_poly.entity_id
_entity_poly.type
_entity_poly.pdbx_seq_one_letter_code
_entity_poly.pdbx_strand_id
1 'polypeptide(L)'
;MVAPMKRGETVKTIDAQYVCTFRPEPEGGYTVRCSAFPEIVSYGASLEEARHNAREALELCIDVYREKGWPLPASDADPKKTIKEIVPVKLVRA
;
A
#
# COMPACT_ATOMS: atom_id res chain seq x y z
N MET A 1 -7.31 -17.78 0.47
CA MET A 1 -7.15 -19.00 1.28
C MET A 1 -5.68 -19.38 1.32
N VAL A 2 -5.16 -19.52 2.50
CA VAL A 2 -3.74 -19.89 2.67
C VAL A 2 -3.65 -21.40 2.76
N ALA A 3 -2.81 -22.01 1.92
CA ALA A 3 -2.57 -23.43 2.00
C ALA A 3 -1.93 -23.79 3.35
N PRO A 4 -2.34 -24.88 3.99
CA PRO A 4 -1.70 -25.28 5.24
C PRO A 4 -0.23 -25.62 5.00
N MET A 5 0.61 -25.18 5.92
CA MET A 5 2.03 -25.53 5.87
C MET A 5 2.23 -27.01 6.13
N LYS A 6 3.09 -27.61 5.35
CA LYS A 6 3.56 -28.96 5.64
C LYS A 6 4.48 -28.92 6.85
N ARG A 7 4.48 -30.00 7.59
CA ARG A 7 5.38 -30.15 8.74
C ARG A 7 6.84 -30.05 8.29
N GLY A 8 7.58 -29.13 8.91
CA GLY A 8 8.98 -28.90 8.56
C GLY A 8 9.24 -27.89 7.46
N GLU A 9 8.18 -27.32 6.87
CA GLU A 9 8.34 -26.23 5.92
C GLU A 9 8.69 -24.93 6.62
N THR A 10 9.63 -24.20 6.03
CA THR A 10 9.94 -22.84 6.47
C THR A 10 9.26 -21.85 5.53
N VAL A 11 8.42 -21.00 6.10
CA VAL A 11 7.82 -19.89 5.34
C VAL A 11 8.76 -18.71 5.39
N LYS A 12 9.21 -18.28 4.22
CA LYS A 12 9.93 -17.02 4.11
C LYS A 12 8.95 -15.91 3.86
N THR A 13 8.88 -14.96 4.77
CA THR A 13 8.13 -13.72 4.56
C THR A 13 9.06 -12.74 3.87
N ILE A 14 8.62 -12.23 2.71
CA ILE A 14 9.32 -11.18 2.00
C ILE A 14 8.56 -9.89 2.25
N ASP A 15 9.22 -8.95 2.91
CA ASP A 15 8.63 -7.63 3.10
C ASP A 15 8.92 -6.77 1.89
N ALA A 16 7.86 -6.20 1.34
CA ALA A 16 7.96 -5.24 0.26
C ALA A 16 7.23 -3.97 0.65
N GLN A 17 7.77 -2.84 0.26
CA GLN A 17 7.22 -1.54 0.57
C GLN A 17 7.06 -0.74 -0.72
N TYR A 18 5.85 -0.23 -0.95
CA TYR A 18 5.55 0.54 -2.14
C TYR A 18 4.94 1.88 -1.76
N VAL A 19 5.33 2.91 -2.49
CA VAL A 19 4.82 4.27 -2.29
C VAL A 19 3.45 4.39 -2.94
N CYS A 20 2.48 4.83 -2.17
CA CYS A 20 1.15 5.18 -2.66
C CYS A 20 0.91 6.68 -2.43
N THR A 21 0.29 7.32 -3.39
CA THR A 21 -0.14 8.71 -3.26
C THR A 21 -1.64 8.75 -3.05
N PHE A 22 -2.06 9.63 -2.15
CA PHE A 22 -3.46 9.82 -1.77
C PHE A 22 -3.84 11.25 -2.12
N ARG A 23 -4.56 11.41 -3.21
CA ARG A 23 -4.96 12.73 -3.66
C ARG A 23 -6.39 13.03 -3.18
N PRO A 24 -6.59 14.09 -2.39
CA PRO A 24 -7.94 14.47 -2.00
C PRO A 24 -8.73 14.93 -3.23
N GLU A 25 -9.97 14.47 -3.30
CA GLU A 25 -10.87 14.82 -4.40
C GLU A 25 -11.82 15.97 -3.97
N PRO A 26 -12.19 16.85 -4.91
CA PRO A 26 -13.09 17.96 -4.58
C PRO A 26 -14.44 17.54 -4.01
N GLU A 27 -14.96 16.39 -4.45
CA GLU A 27 -16.22 15.83 -3.96
C GLU A 27 -16.10 15.10 -2.63
N GLY A 28 -14.89 14.99 -2.12
CA GLY A 28 -14.58 14.23 -0.92
C GLY A 28 -13.89 12.92 -1.22
N GLY A 29 -13.21 12.38 -0.20
CA GLY A 29 -12.45 11.17 -0.34
C GLY A 29 -11.10 11.35 -1.01
N TYR A 30 -10.44 10.23 -1.28
CA TYR A 30 -9.08 10.21 -1.79
C TYR A 30 -8.93 9.19 -2.91
N THR A 31 -8.31 9.61 -4.00
CA THR A 31 -7.88 8.71 -5.07
C THR A 31 -6.47 8.21 -4.75
N VAL A 32 -6.27 6.91 -4.88
CA VAL A 32 -4.99 6.26 -4.59
C VAL A 32 -4.33 5.81 -5.87
N ARG A 33 -3.04 6.09 -5.99
CA ARG A 33 -2.20 5.57 -7.05
C ARG A 33 -0.90 5.05 -6.47
N CYS A 34 -0.34 4.04 -7.12
CA CYS A 34 0.92 3.42 -6.70
C CYS A 34 1.93 3.54 -7.84
N SER A 35 3.08 4.13 -7.56
CA SER A 35 4.10 4.38 -8.59
C SER A 35 4.62 3.09 -9.23
N ALA A 36 4.86 2.06 -8.43
CA ALA A 36 5.39 0.79 -8.91
C ALA A 36 4.37 -0.03 -9.71
N PHE A 37 3.07 0.22 -9.50
CA PHE A 37 1.99 -0.49 -10.17
C PHE A 37 1.04 0.53 -10.81
N PRO A 38 1.38 1.07 -11.97
CA PRO A 38 0.57 2.13 -12.62
C PRO A 38 -0.86 1.71 -12.93
N GLU A 39 -1.13 0.42 -13.03
CA GLU A 39 -2.46 -0.12 -13.26
C GLU A 39 -3.39 0.01 -12.05
N ILE A 40 -2.84 0.27 -10.88
CA ILE A 40 -3.65 0.42 -9.67
C ILE A 40 -4.22 1.82 -9.58
N VAL A 41 -5.55 1.89 -9.53
CA VAL A 41 -6.29 3.09 -9.16
C VAL A 41 -7.32 2.65 -8.13
N SER A 42 -7.27 3.22 -6.94
CA SER A 42 -8.19 2.91 -5.88
C SER A 42 -8.79 4.19 -5.28
N TYR A 43 -9.73 4.04 -4.40
CA TYR A 43 -10.42 5.16 -3.79
C TYR A 43 -10.85 4.80 -2.37
N GLY A 44 -10.94 5.80 -1.52
CA GLY A 44 -11.53 5.66 -0.19
C GLY A 44 -12.21 6.96 0.21
N ALA A 45 -13.35 6.84 0.89
CA ALA A 45 -14.09 8.00 1.36
C ALA A 45 -13.37 8.75 2.49
N SER A 46 -12.51 8.05 3.21
CA SER A 46 -11.63 8.60 4.23
C SER A 46 -10.20 8.17 3.95
N LEU A 47 -9.23 8.80 4.60
CA LEU A 47 -7.84 8.42 4.47
C LEU A 47 -7.59 6.99 4.97
N GLU A 48 -8.25 6.62 6.05
CA GLU A 48 -8.15 5.26 6.62
C GLU A 48 -8.68 4.21 5.63
N GLU A 49 -9.85 4.45 5.06
CA GLU A 49 -10.44 3.58 4.05
C GLU A 49 -9.56 3.51 2.81
N ALA A 50 -9.04 4.65 2.36
CA ALA A 50 -8.15 4.72 1.21
C ALA A 50 -6.88 3.89 1.43
N ARG A 51 -6.30 3.93 2.63
CA ARG A 51 -5.14 3.11 2.99
C ARG A 51 -5.45 1.62 2.96
N HIS A 52 -6.60 1.25 3.50
CA HIS A 52 -7.06 -0.14 3.48
C HIS A 52 -7.23 -0.64 2.04
N ASN A 53 -7.91 0.14 1.21
CA ASN A 53 -8.16 -0.20 -0.18
C ASN A 53 -6.87 -0.24 -1.00
N ALA A 54 -5.91 0.64 -0.70
CA ALA A 54 -4.59 0.62 -1.34
C ALA A 54 -3.85 -0.69 -1.04
N ARG A 55 -3.89 -1.14 0.20
CA ARG A 55 -3.26 -2.39 0.60
C ARG A 55 -3.89 -3.59 -0.11
N GLU A 56 -5.21 -3.65 -0.14
CA GLU A 56 -5.92 -4.73 -0.85
C GLU A 56 -5.57 -4.75 -2.33
N ALA A 57 -5.55 -3.58 -2.97
CA ALA A 57 -5.21 -3.48 -4.38
C ALA A 57 -3.79 -3.93 -4.66
N LEU A 58 -2.84 -3.57 -3.80
CA LEU A 58 -1.45 -4.01 -3.91
C LEU A 58 -1.32 -5.51 -3.74
N GLU A 59 -1.97 -6.07 -2.73
CA GLU A 59 -1.92 -7.52 -2.48
C GLU A 59 -2.50 -8.32 -3.63
N LEU A 60 -3.64 -7.89 -4.17
CA LEU A 60 -4.25 -8.53 -5.34
C LEU A 60 -3.36 -8.45 -6.58
N CYS A 61 -2.75 -7.28 -6.81
CA CYS A 61 -1.88 -7.08 -7.95
C CYS A 61 -0.63 -7.95 -7.84
N ILE A 62 -0.04 -8.03 -6.66
CA ILE A 62 1.12 -8.88 -6.40
C ILE A 62 0.78 -10.36 -6.62
N ASP A 63 -0.39 -10.80 -6.17
CA ASP A 63 -0.85 -12.18 -6.37
C ASP A 63 -0.97 -12.51 -7.86
N VAL A 64 -1.51 -11.59 -8.66
CA VAL A 64 -1.62 -11.77 -10.11
C VAL A 64 -0.22 -11.88 -10.74
N TYR A 65 0.71 -11.02 -10.36
CA TYR A 65 2.08 -11.06 -10.87
C TYR A 65 2.74 -12.41 -10.55
N ARG A 66 2.57 -12.90 -9.32
CA ARG A 66 3.12 -14.18 -8.90
C ARG A 66 2.51 -15.33 -9.67
N GLU A 67 1.20 -15.32 -9.84
CA GLU A 67 0.47 -16.35 -10.56
C GLU A 67 0.92 -16.44 -12.02
N LYS A 68 1.18 -15.31 -12.65
CA LYS A 68 1.64 -15.23 -14.03
C LYS A 68 3.16 -15.40 -14.19
N GLY A 69 3.88 -15.47 -13.08
CA GLY A 69 5.34 -15.56 -13.11
C GLY A 69 6.01 -14.27 -13.57
N TRP A 70 5.34 -13.15 -13.46
CA TRP A 70 5.89 -11.85 -13.81
C TRP A 70 6.82 -11.35 -12.71
N PRO A 71 7.92 -10.67 -13.05
CA PRO A 71 8.79 -10.10 -12.04
C PRO A 71 8.07 -8.97 -11.29
N LEU A 72 8.19 -8.99 -9.97
CA LEU A 72 7.63 -7.91 -9.15
C LEU A 72 8.50 -6.66 -9.27
N PRO A 73 7.88 -5.48 -9.34
CA PRO A 73 8.63 -4.24 -9.24
C PRO A 73 9.42 -4.19 -7.93
N ALA A 74 10.60 -3.57 -7.96
CA ALA A 74 11.36 -3.35 -6.75
C ALA A 74 10.60 -2.43 -5.80
N SER A 75 10.78 -2.63 -4.50
CA SER A 75 10.23 -1.71 -3.50
C SER A 75 10.76 -0.31 -3.74
N ASP A 76 9.89 0.67 -3.83
CA ASP A 76 10.25 2.05 -4.13
C ASP A 76 10.24 2.96 -2.89
N ALA A 77 9.91 2.40 -1.73
CA ALA A 77 10.02 3.10 -0.46
C ALA A 77 11.40 2.86 0.13
N ASP A 78 12.16 3.93 0.31
CA ASP A 78 13.48 3.86 0.93
C ASP A 78 13.37 4.27 2.40
N PRO A 79 13.58 3.33 3.35
CA PRO A 79 13.47 3.65 4.77
C PRO A 79 14.52 4.63 5.25
N LYS A 80 15.56 4.89 4.46
CA LYS A 80 16.60 5.86 4.79
C LYS A 80 16.30 7.28 4.31
N LYS A 81 15.26 7.43 3.47
CA LYS A 81 14.86 8.76 3.01
C LYS A 81 14.17 9.54 4.12
N THR A 82 14.37 10.84 4.11
CA THR A 82 13.65 11.74 5.00
C THR A 82 12.16 11.67 4.71
N ILE A 83 11.38 11.42 5.75
CA ILE A 83 9.93 11.41 5.66
C ILE A 83 9.39 12.74 6.15
N LYS A 84 8.51 13.35 5.37
CA LYS A 84 7.81 14.58 5.75
C LYS A 84 6.34 14.24 5.96
N GLU A 85 5.84 14.58 7.13
CA GLU A 85 4.46 14.32 7.47
C GLU A 85 3.80 15.58 8.02
N ILE A 86 2.50 15.70 7.80
CA ILE A 86 1.69 16.73 8.44
C ILE A 86 1.23 16.16 9.77
N VAL A 87 1.68 16.78 10.85
CA VAL A 87 1.29 16.35 12.20
C VAL A 87 0.28 17.36 12.73
N PRO A 88 -0.99 16.99 12.82
CA PRO A 88 -1.98 17.90 13.38
C PRO A 88 -1.77 18.07 14.88
N VAL A 89 -1.87 19.28 15.35
CA VAL A 89 -1.77 19.60 16.76
C VAL A 89 -2.97 20.41 17.21
N LYS A 90 -3.40 20.18 18.44
CA LYS A 90 -4.43 21.00 19.05
C LYS A 90 -3.77 22.12 19.84
N LEU A 91 -4.17 23.35 19.55
CA LEU A 91 -3.74 24.49 20.35
C LEU A 91 -4.77 24.75 21.43
N VAL A 92 -4.32 24.70 22.68
CA VAL A 92 -5.17 25.01 23.81
C VAL A 92 -5.01 26.47 24.16
N ARG A 93 -6.10 27.19 24.15
CA ARG A 93 -6.10 28.59 24.59
C ARG A 93 -6.08 28.65 26.11
N ALA A 94 -5.19 29.47 26.61
CA ALA A 94 -5.16 29.76 28.03
C ALA A 94 -6.34 30.64 28.45
#